data_a9146d5df5c8f2049413d867bb79a0f5
#
_entry.id   a9146d5df5c8f2049413d867bb79a0f5
#
_cell.length_a   1.000
_cell.length_b   1.000
_cell.length_c   1.000
_cell.angle_alpha   90.00
_cell.angle_beta   90.00
_cell.angle_gamma   90.00
#
_symmetry.space_group_name_H-M   'P 1'
#
loop_
_entity.id
_entity.type
_entity.pdbx_description
1 polymer ?
#
loop_
_entity_poly.entity_id
_entity_poly.type
_entity_poly.pdbx_seq_one_letter_code
_entity_poly.pdbx_strand_id
1 'polypeptide(L)'
;MRPTYEEMIKFMEDYFNAYNNYAQNKATVNKMSDYFTPDVQFIPYMRVFGGPDNAVTSREAFFQMFTGHPANYEKFKVEDVVVDERRMVATALLDVTLYESKTNKVMVRKHYLVRYKLVLDDRNTLKIRKILFFWEATSPEDDAAYTL
;
A
#
# COMPACT_ATOMS: atom_id res chain seq x y z
N MET A 1 -9.95 5.12 23.46
CA MET A 1 -11.25 4.85 22.81
C MET A 1 -11.00 4.15 21.49
N ARG A 2 -11.75 3.08 21.22
CA ARG A 2 -11.56 2.35 19.97
C ARG A 2 -12.29 3.05 18.81
N PRO A 3 -11.72 3.06 17.59
CA PRO A 3 -12.43 3.56 16.43
C PRO A 3 -13.60 2.64 16.07
N THR A 4 -14.63 3.21 15.48
CA THR A 4 -15.77 2.47 14.95
C THR A 4 -15.43 1.85 13.60
N TYR A 5 -16.29 0.95 13.15
CA TYR A 5 -16.22 0.39 11.80
C TYR A 5 -16.19 1.50 10.74
N GLU A 6 -17.10 2.46 10.84
CA GLU A 6 -17.23 3.58 9.89
C GLU A 6 -15.97 4.46 9.86
N GLU A 7 -15.39 4.73 11.01
CA GLU A 7 -14.16 5.51 11.11
C GLU A 7 -12.98 4.78 10.44
N MET A 8 -12.90 3.47 10.62
CA MET A 8 -11.85 2.67 9.99
C MET A 8 -12.04 2.58 8.46
N ILE A 9 -13.27 2.39 7.99
CA ILE A 9 -13.59 2.39 6.55
C ILE A 9 -13.22 3.73 5.93
N LYS A 10 -13.63 4.84 6.55
CA LYS A 10 -13.31 6.17 6.06
C LYS A 10 -11.79 6.40 6.01
N PHE A 11 -11.07 5.99 7.04
CA PHE A 11 -9.62 6.09 7.07
C PHE A 11 -8.97 5.35 5.88
N MET A 12 -9.43 4.13 5.60
CA MET A 12 -8.89 3.34 4.49
C MET A 12 -9.23 3.96 3.14
N GLU A 13 -10.45 4.48 2.96
CA GLU A 13 -10.84 5.19 1.74
C GLU A 13 -9.97 6.43 1.52
N ASP A 14 -9.79 7.24 2.56
CA ASP A 14 -8.93 8.43 2.50
C ASP A 14 -7.48 8.04 2.17
N TYR A 15 -6.97 6.96 2.76
CA TYR A 15 -5.65 6.44 2.48
C TYR A 15 -5.48 6.04 1.01
N PHE A 16 -6.41 5.28 0.44
CA PHE A 16 -6.31 4.86 -0.96
C PHE A 16 -6.38 6.04 -1.92
N ASN A 17 -7.23 7.02 -1.63
CA ASN A 17 -7.29 8.25 -2.41
C ASN A 17 -5.97 9.03 -2.34
N ALA A 18 -5.40 9.15 -1.16
CA ALA A 18 -4.10 9.80 -0.98
C ALA A 18 -2.98 9.04 -1.68
N TYR A 19 -2.99 7.71 -1.61
CA TYR A 19 -2.02 6.87 -2.30
C TYR A 19 -2.04 7.16 -3.81
N ASN A 20 -3.21 7.14 -4.43
CA ASN A 20 -3.35 7.41 -5.86
C ASN A 20 -2.89 8.81 -6.26
N ASN A 21 -3.01 9.78 -5.36
CA ASN A 21 -2.66 11.17 -5.65
C ASN A 21 -1.20 11.51 -5.35
N TYR A 22 -0.58 10.85 -4.37
CA TYR A 22 0.68 11.34 -3.80
C TYR A 22 1.80 10.32 -3.70
N ALA A 23 1.51 9.02 -3.65
CA ALA A 23 2.51 8.02 -3.24
C ALA A 23 3.65 7.84 -4.25
N GLN A 24 3.37 7.96 -5.53
CA GLN A 24 4.31 7.60 -6.61
C GLN A 24 5.26 8.74 -7.01
N ASN A 25 5.19 9.90 -6.36
CA ASN A 25 5.99 11.06 -6.71
C ASN A 25 6.79 11.54 -5.50
N LYS A 26 8.11 11.67 -5.68
CA LYS A 26 9.03 12.16 -4.63
C LYS A 26 8.65 13.53 -4.07
N ALA A 27 8.05 14.40 -4.90
CA ALA A 27 7.64 15.73 -4.49
C ALA A 27 6.40 15.74 -3.58
N THR A 28 5.59 14.68 -3.62
CA THR A 28 4.30 14.62 -2.93
C THR A 28 4.16 13.48 -1.93
N VAL A 29 5.05 12.49 -1.96
CA VAL A 29 4.95 11.29 -1.10
C VAL A 29 4.89 11.63 0.39
N ASN A 30 5.51 12.71 0.82
CA ASN A 30 5.49 13.15 2.21
C ASN A 30 4.08 13.53 2.70
N LYS A 31 3.16 13.83 1.80
CA LYS A 31 1.74 14.02 2.15
C LYS A 31 1.08 12.77 2.67
N MET A 32 1.71 11.59 2.45
CA MET A 32 1.26 10.32 2.99
C MET A 32 1.72 10.07 4.44
N SER A 33 2.60 10.90 4.98
CA SER A 33 3.27 10.64 6.27
C SER A 33 2.31 10.38 7.42
N ASP A 34 1.20 11.12 7.48
CA ASP A 34 0.25 11.03 8.58
C ASP A 34 -0.57 9.74 8.60
N TYR A 35 -0.55 8.97 7.53
CA TYR A 35 -1.23 7.67 7.49
C TYR A 35 -0.43 6.56 8.18
N PHE A 36 0.85 6.76 8.43
CA PHE A 36 1.75 5.71 8.90
C PHE A 36 2.41 6.04 10.23
N THR A 37 2.67 5.01 11.03
CA THR A 37 3.62 5.14 12.14
C THR A 37 5.02 5.28 11.56
N PRO A 38 5.95 5.96 12.29
CA PRO A 38 7.35 6.07 11.82
C PRO A 38 8.05 4.72 11.63
N ASP A 39 7.64 3.71 12.39
CA ASP A 39 8.17 2.34 12.37
C ASP A 39 7.29 1.38 11.56
N VAL A 40 6.52 1.88 10.61
CA VAL A 40 5.65 1.06 9.77
C VAL A 40 6.44 -0.09 9.13
N GLN A 41 5.82 -1.28 9.13
CA GLN A 41 6.39 -2.46 8.51
C GLN A 41 5.63 -2.80 7.24
N PHE A 42 6.35 -3.00 6.15
CA PHE A 42 5.81 -3.55 4.92
C PHE A 42 6.44 -4.92 4.70
N ILE A 43 5.60 -5.95 4.66
CA ILE A 43 6.04 -7.35 4.54
C ILE A 43 5.51 -7.90 3.22
N PRO A 44 6.36 -8.03 2.19
CA PRO A 44 5.94 -8.55 0.88
C PRO A 44 5.95 -10.08 0.87
N TYR A 45 4.88 -10.67 0.37
CA TYR A 45 4.79 -12.11 0.11
C TYR A 45 4.87 -12.40 -1.39
N MET A 46 5.82 -11.75 -2.07
CA MET A 46 6.04 -11.84 -3.51
C MET A 46 7.54 -12.05 -3.77
N ARG A 47 7.85 -12.92 -4.73
CA ARG A 47 9.25 -13.21 -5.09
C ARG A 47 10.00 -11.99 -5.59
N VAL A 48 9.35 -11.11 -6.34
CA VAL A 48 9.97 -9.90 -6.89
C VAL A 48 10.58 -9.00 -5.81
N PHE A 49 10.05 -9.06 -4.58
CA PHE A 49 10.58 -8.32 -3.43
C PHE A 49 11.38 -9.19 -2.45
N GLY A 50 11.74 -10.42 -2.82
CA GLY A 50 12.52 -11.32 -1.98
C GLY A 50 11.73 -12.06 -0.90
N GLY A 51 10.40 -11.94 -0.90
CA GLY A 51 9.53 -12.60 0.06
C GLY A 51 9.50 -11.92 1.43
N PRO A 52 8.90 -12.59 2.46
CA PRO A 52 8.65 -11.95 3.77
C PRO A 52 9.90 -11.61 4.58
N ASP A 53 11.04 -12.25 4.30
CA ASP A 53 12.30 -11.93 4.97
C ASP A 53 12.89 -10.58 4.55
N ASN A 54 12.36 -9.99 3.47
CA ASN A 54 12.82 -8.71 2.94
C ASN A 54 11.90 -7.56 3.35
N ALA A 55 11.44 -7.55 4.58
CA ALA A 55 10.54 -6.54 5.10
C ALA A 55 11.20 -5.17 5.18
N VAL A 56 10.42 -4.14 4.86
CA VAL A 56 10.77 -2.73 5.09
C VAL A 56 10.21 -2.33 6.45
N THR A 57 11.00 -1.68 7.29
CA THR A 57 10.66 -1.44 8.71
C THR A 57 10.64 0.02 9.12
N SER A 58 10.72 0.95 8.18
CA SER A 58 10.59 2.37 8.44
C SER A 58 9.75 3.06 7.39
N ARG A 59 9.09 4.14 7.79
CA ARG A 59 8.30 4.98 6.87
C ARG A 59 9.16 5.56 5.75
N GLU A 60 10.38 6.00 6.08
CA GLU A 60 11.32 6.54 5.10
C GLU A 60 11.67 5.50 4.03
N ALA A 61 12.05 4.30 4.44
CA ALA A 61 12.38 3.22 3.51
C ALA A 61 11.17 2.81 2.66
N PHE A 62 9.98 2.83 3.26
CA PHE A 62 8.74 2.53 2.54
C PHE A 62 8.45 3.58 1.46
N PHE A 63 8.64 4.86 1.76
CA PHE A 63 8.48 5.93 0.78
C PHE A 63 9.50 5.86 -0.35
N GLN A 64 10.72 5.50 -0.05
CA GLN A 64 11.75 5.26 -1.07
C GLN A 64 11.34 4.12 -2.01
N MET A 65 10.73 3.07 -1.49
CA MET A 65 10.22 1.96 -2.29
C MET A 65 9.10 2.43 -3.23
N PHE A 66 8.15 3.24 -2.77
CA PHE A 66 7.09 3.79 -3.60
C PHE A 66 7.61 4.61 -4.78
N THR A 67 8.66 5.37 -4.55
CA THR A 67 9.17 6.36 -5.50
C THR A 67 10.43 5.90 -6.23
N GLY A 68 10.84 4.64 -6.03
CA GLY A 68 12.10 4.10 -6.55
C GLY A 68 12.08 3.70 -8.03
N HIS A 69 10.97 3.85 -8.74
CA HIS A 69 10.81 3.40 -10.12
C HIS A 69 10.16 4.48 -10.99
N PRO A 70 10.94 5.50 -11.39
CA PRO A 70 10.39 6.66 -12.12
C PRO A 70 9.89 6.33 -13.52
N ALA A 71 10.26 5.16 -14.08
CA ALA A 71 9.82 4.75 -15.42
C ALA A 71 8.34 4.32 -15.46
N ASN A 72 7.74 4.03 -14.33
CA ASN A 72 6.36 3.60 -14.24
C ASN A 72 5.70 4.08 -12.93
N TYR A 73 4.37 4.04 -12.90
CA TYR A 73 3.58 4.37 -11.72
C TYR A 73 2.34 3.48 -11.66
N GLU A 74 1.78 3.33 -10.48
CA GLU A 74 0.60 2.50 -10.26
C GLU A 74 -0.58 3.28 -9.73
N LYS A 75 -1.79 2.79 -10.06
CA LYS A 75 -3.06 3.29 -9.54
C LYS A 75 -3.85 2.13 -8.95
N PHE A 76 -4.46 2.35 -7.81
CA PHE A 76 -5.33 1.40 -7.13
C PHE A 76 -6.79 1.72 -7.41
N LYS A 77 -7.56 0.69 -7.73
CA LYS A 77 -9.02 0.71 -7.63
C LYS A 77 -9.41 -0.28 -6.54
N VAL A 78 -10.10 0.20 -5.53
CA VAL A 78 -10.56 -0.65 -4.43
C VAL A 78 -11.77 -1.45 -4.89
N GLU A 79 -11.66 -2.77 -4.91
CA GLU A 79 -12.78 -3.66 -5.21
C GLU A 79 -13.58 -4.00 -3.95
N ASP A 80 -12.88 -4.20 -2.84
CA ASP A 80 -13.52 -4.53 -1.56
C ASP A 80 -12.60 -4.16 -0.40
N VAL A 81 -13.20 -3.76 0.73
CA VAL A 81 -12.51 -3.51 1.99
C VAL A 81 -13.30 -4.16 3.12
N VAL A 82 -12.65 -5.02 3.88
CA VAL A 82 -13.21 -5.68 5.06
C VAL A 82 -12.44 -5.19 6.28
N VAL A 83 -13.17 -4.80 7.31
CA VAL A 83 -12.60 -4.26 8.55
C VAL A 83 -13.04 -5.09 9.74
N ASP A 84 -12.09 -5.45 10.59
CA ASP A 84 -12.32 -6.01 11.92
C ASP A 84 -11.98 -4.94 12.95
N GLU A 85 -12.99 -4.32 13.54
CA GLU A 85 -12.79 -3.23 14.50
C GLU A 85 -12.20 -3.69 15.83
N ARG A 86 -12.41 -4.95 16.21
CA ARG A 86 -11.83 -5.50 17.46
C ARG A 86 -10.32 -5.66 17.34
N ARG A 87 -9.87 -6.20 16.22
CA ARG A 87 -8.44 -6.41 15.95
C ARG A 87 -7.76 -5.18 15.38
N MET A 88 -8.54 -4.19 14.96
CA MET A 88 -8.05 -3.03 14.23
C MET A 88 -7.26 -3.45 12.99
N VAL A 89 -7.89 -4.26 12.15
CA VAL A 89 -7.32 -4.79 10.92
C VAL A 89 -8.26 -4.46 9.76
N ALA A 90 -7.71 -4.02 8.65
CA ALA A 90 -8.40 -3.88 7.39
C ALA A 90 -7.78 -4.80 6.35
N THR A 91 -8.59 -5.45 5.53
CA THR A 91 -8.14 -6.25 4.39
C THR A 91 -8.79 -5.69 3.14
N ALA A 92 -7.99 -5.40 2.13
CA ALA A 92 -8.45 -4.82 0.87
C ALA A 92 -8.12 -5.73 -0.30
N LEU A 93 -9.09 -5.87 -1.20
CA LEU A 93 -8.87 -6.42 -2.53
C LEU A 93 -8.76 -5.25 -3.50
N LEU A 94 -7.63 -5.16 -4.17
CA LEU A 94 -7.28 -4.02 -5.03
C LEU A 94 -7.06 -4.49 -6.47
N ASP A 95 -7.67 -3.78 -7.42
CA ASP A 95 -7.33 -3.88 -8.84
C ASP A 95 -6.25 -2.81 -9.09
N VAL A 96 -5.05 -3.26 -9.43
CA VAL A 96 -3.89 -2.38 -9.60
C VAL A 96 -3.46 -2.35 -11.05
N THR A 97 -3.35 -1.16 -11.61
CA THR A 97 -2.84 -0.94 -12.96
C THR A 97 -1.49 -0.25 -12.88
N LEU A 98 -0.49 -0.83 -13.52
CA LEU A 98 0.83 -0.25 -13.71
C LEU A 98 0.87 0.44 -15.06
N TYR A 99 1.29 1.70 -15.07
CA TYR A 99 1.40 2.54 -16.27
C TYR A 99 2.85 2.89 -16.56
N GLU A 100 3.19 2.97 -17.84
CA GLU A 100 4.45 3.57 -18.27
C GLU A 100 4.37 5.10 -18.12
N SER A 101 5.36 5.70 -17.43
CA SER A 101 5.34 7.13 -17.11
C SER A 101 5.37 8.04 -18.33
N LYS A 102 6.11 7.66 -19.37
CA LYS A 102 6.28 8.50 -20.59
C LYS A 102 5.04 8.55 -21.46
N THR A 103 4.34 7.42 -21.59
CA THR A 103 3.24 7.25 -22.57
C THR A 103 1.87 7.13 -21.92
N ASN A 104 1.82 6.92 -20.60
CA ASN A 104 0.61 6.57 -19.85
C ASN A 104 -0.07 5.29 -20.36
N LYS A 105 0.66 4.42 -21.05
CA LYS A 105 0.14 3.13 -21.47
C LYS A 105 0.10 2.16 -20.33
N VAL A 106 -0.94 1.31 -20.33
CA VAL A 106 -1.06 0.21 -19.38
C VAL A 106 0.01 -0.83 -19.69
N MET A 107 0.83 -1.15 -18.68
CA MET A 107 1.86 -2.20 -18.78
C MET A 107 1.31 -3.53 -18.30
N VAL A 108 0.64 -3.54 -17.13
CA VAL A 108 0.10 -4.75 -16.51
C VAL A 108 -1.02 -4.38 -15.54
N ARG A 109 -1.96 -5.31 -15.36
CA ARG A 109 -2.99 -5.26 -14.31
C ARG A 109 -2.87 -6.48 -13.44
N LYS A 110 -2.95 -6.26 -12.12
CA LYS A 110 -2.86 -7.33 -11.11
C LYS A 110 -3.89 -7.09 -10.02
N HIS A 111 -4.26 -8.16 -9.34
CA HIS A 111 -5.03 -8.08 -8.11
C HIS A 111 -4.08 -8.20 -6.93
N TYR A 112 -4.22 -7.27 -5.98
CA TYR A 112 -3.50 -7.31 -4.71
C TYR A 112 -4.48 -7.63 -3.60
N LEU A 113 -4.08 -8.52 -2.72
CA LEU A 113 -4.75 -8.73 -1.43
C LEU A 113 -3.81 -8.19 -0.36
N VAL A 114 -4.26 -7.17 0.35
CA VAL A 114 -3.41 -6.45 1.30
C VAL A 114 -4.09 -6.39 2.65
N ARG A 115 -3.35 -6.73 3.71
CA ARG A 115 -3.84 -6.65 5.08
C ARG A 115 -3.10 -5.53 5.82
N TYR A 116 -3.86 -4.64 6.44
CA TYR A 116 -3.36 -3.48 7.17
C TYR A 116 -3.64 -3.64 8.65
N LYS A 117 -2.60 -3.61 9.48
CA LYS A 117 -2.77 -3.47 10.93
C LYS A 117 -2.82 -1.99 11.27
N LEU A 118 -3.91 -1.56 11.88
CA LEU A 118 -4.12 -0.19 12.31
C LEU A 118 -3.85 -0.06 13.81
N VAL A 119 -3.40 1.11 14.20
CA VAL A 119 -3.19 1.49 15.61
C VAL A 119 -3.67 2.92 15.83
N LEU A 120 -3.88 3.29 17.08
CA LEU A 120 -4.09 4.69 17.47
C LEU A 120 -2.78 5.26 17.99
N ASP A 121 -2.43 6.46 17.56
CA ASP A 121 -1.30 7.19 18.10
C ASP A 121 -1.66 7.88 19.43
N ASP A 122 -0.72 8.66 19.99
CA ASP A 122 -0.91 9.36 21.25
C ASP A 122 -2.04 10.41 21.22
N ARG A 123 -2.43 10.85 20.02
CA ARG A 123 -3.53 11.79 19.80
C ARG A 123 -4.84 11.10 19.47
N ASN A 124 -4.90 9.78 19.63
CA ASN A 124 -6.06 8.95 19.30
C ASN A 124 -6.43 9.00 17.81
N THR A 125 -5.41 9.13 16.95
CA THR A 125 -5.55 9.16 15.49
C THR A 125 -5.13 7.84 14.88
N LEU A 126 -5.92 7.33 13.93
CA LEU A 126 -5.61 6.08 13.23
C LEU A 126 -4.34 6.20 12.39
N LYS A 127 -3.51 5.16 12.46
CA LYS A 127 -2.28 5.01 11.66
C LYS A 127 -2.13 3.57 11.21
N ILE A 128 -1.51 3.39 10.07
CA ILE A 128 -1.09 2.07 9.58
C ILE A 128 0.27 1.74 10.18
N ARG A 129 0.35 0.62 10.88
CA ARG A 129 1.59 0.14 11.50
C ARG A 129 2.23 -1.00 10.75
N LYS A 130 1.44 -1.85 10.09
CA LYS A 130 1.95 -3.04 9.43
C LYS A 130 1.10 -3.34 8.20
N ILE A 131 1.77 -3.71 7.13
CA ILE A 131 1.14 -4.08 5.86
C ILE A 131 1.67 -5.45 5.45
N LEU A 132 0.75 -6.40 5.26
CA LEU A 132 1.03 -7.70 4.64
C LEU A 132 0.55 -7.61 3.21
N PHE A 133 1.45 -7.85 2.27
CA PHE A 133 1.20 -7.57 0.87
C PHE A 133 1.30 -8.85 0.03
N PHE A 134 0.23 -9.19 -0.66
CA PHE A 134 0.12 -10.32 -1.57
C PHE A 134 -0.35 -9.82 -2.94
N TRP A 135 0.18 -10.38 -4.01
CA TRP A 135 -0.32 -10.08 -5.33
C TRP A 135 -0.56 -11.36 -6.14
N GLU A 136 -1.39 -11.24 -7.15
CA GLU A 136 -1.59 -12.28 -8.13
C GLU A 136 -0.37 -12.35 -9.06
N ALA A 137 0.33 -13.49 -9.06
CA ALA A 137 1.44 -13.75 -9.98
C ALA A 137 1.13 -15.03 -10.74
N THR A 138 0.87 -14.94 -12.03
CA THR A 138 0.47 -16.06 -12.87
C THR A 138 1.65 -16.69 -13.59
N SER A 139 2.79 -15.98 -13.68
CA SER A 139 4.01 -16.47 -14.32
C SER A 139 5.24 -15.70 -13.81
N PRO A 140 6.47 -16.24 -14.04
CA PRO A 140 7.69 -15.48 -13.74
C PRO A 140 7.81 -14.17 -14.52
N GLU A 141 7.27 -14.11 -15.72
CA GLU A 141 7.26 -12.90 -16.55
C GLU A 141 6.33 -11.83 -15.94
N ASP A 142 5.21 -12.24 -15.38
CA ASP A 142 4.30 -11.33 -14.67
C ASP A 142 4.98 -10.73 -13.44
N ASP A 143 5.72 -11.55 -12.67
CA ASP A 143 6.53 -11.06 -11.55
C ASP A 143 7.55 -10.03 -12.02
N ALA A 144 8.22 -10.29 -13.14
CA ALA A 144 9.24 -9.42 -13.70
C ALA A 144 8.67 -8.06 -14.14
N ALA A 145 7.40 -8.00 -14.56
CA ALA A 145 6.74 -6.75 -14.95
C ALA A 145 6.66 -5.74 -13.79
N TYR A 146 6.74 -6.20 -12.55
CA TYR A 146 6.76 -5.38 -11.34
C TYR A 146 8.17 -5.18 -10.77
N THR A 147 9.19 -5.43 -11.55
CA THR A 147 10.57 -5.19 -11.11
C THR A 147 10.78 -3.69 -10.88
N LEU A 148 11.18 -3.36 -9.69
CA LEU A 148 11.44 -1.99 -9.25
C LEU A 148 12.86 -1.56 -9.57
#